data_f4674c5ccedd2a184ae811cb4b7b28cf
#
_entry.id   f4674c5ccedd2a184ae811cb4b7b28cf
#
_cell.length_a   1.000
_cell.length_b   1.000
_cell.length_c   1.000
_cell.angle_alpha   90.00
_cell.angle_beta   90.00
_cell.angle_gamma   90.00
#
_symmetry.space_group_name_H-M   'P 1'
#
loop_
_entity.id
_entity.type
_entity.pdbx_description
1 polymer ?
#
loop_
_entity_poly.entity_id
_entity_poly.type
_entity_poly.pdbx_seq_one_letter_code
_entity_poly.pdbx_strand_id
1 'polypeptide(L)'
;IRQELDSKTKASTLFAVIVMTTDQKPAAQQHFRTPLVFTIQEAKGLEYENIILYNFLSQEEARYREISKGVSLADLELDLKYARGKDKTDKSLEVYKFYINALYVAITRAVKNLYWIESNPKQALLDLLGLRDAQASLQLANQNSSLDAWRQEAHKLELQGKQEQAERIRSEILKQK
;
A
#
# COMPACT_ATOMS: atom_id res chain seq x y z
N ILE A 1 12.03 12.80 3.65
CA ILE A 1 10.71 12.13 3.72
C ILE A 1 10.87 10.64 4.03
N ARG A 2 11.58 9.81 3.23
CA ARG A 2 11.74 8.36 3.51
C ARG A 2 12.35 8.06 4.89
N GLN A 3 13.46 8.71 5.25
CA GLN A 3 14.11 8.53 6.56
C GLN A 3 13.21 8.96 7.71
N GLU A 4 12.45 10.01 7.53
CA GLU A 4 11.49 10.47 8.51
C GLU A 4 10.35 9.45 8.67
N LEU A 5 9.76 8.97 7.57
CA LEU A 5 8.77 7.90 7.60
C LEU A 5 9.31 6.64 8.28
N ASP A 6 10.52 6.18 7.95
CA ASP A 6 11.13 5.02 8.61
C ASP A 6 11.26 5.25 10.12
N SER A 7 11.75 6.41 10.55
CA SER A 7 11.90 6.71 11.98
C SER A 7 10.58 6.66 12.75
N LYS A 8 9.48 7.03 12.11
CA LYS A 8 8.13 7.06 12.70
C LYS A 8 7.43 5.70 12.63
N THR A 9 7.68 4.93 11.56
CA THR A 9 7.00 3.64 11.34
C THR A 9 7.58 2.50 12.14
N LYS A 10 8.91 2.43 12.29
CA LYS A 10 9.58 1.30 12.95
C LYS A 10 9.15 1.03 14.39
N ALA A 11 8.66 2.05 15.08
CA ALA A 11 8.26 1.97 16.49
C ALA A 11 6.74 2.04 16.70
N SER A 12 5.95 1.95 15.62
CA SER A 12 4.51 2.16 15.68
C SER A 12 3.73 1.04 15.02
N THR A 13 2.74 0.51 15.73
CA THR A 13 1.74 -0.43 15.20
C THR A 13 0.66 0.25 14.37
N LEU A 14 0.68 1.57 14.26
CA LEU A 14 -0.33 2.35 13.53
C LEU A 14 0.00 2.56 12.06
N PHE A 15 1.20 2.13 11.64
CA PHE A 15 1.69 2.24 10.27
C PHE A 15 1.91 0.87 9.65
N ALA A 16 1.50 0.71 8.39
CA ALA A 16 1.90 -0.43 7.58
C ALA A 16 2.38 0.02 6.20
N VAL A 17 3.30 -0.76 5.63
CA VAL A 17 3.81 -0.57 4.27
C VAL A 17 3.18 -1.63 3.38
N ILE A 18 2.65 -1.20 2.24
CA ILE A 18 2.06 -2.11 1.24
C ILE A 18 2.85 -2.02 -0.06
N VAL A 19 3.21 -3.19 -0.58
CA VAL A 19 3.80 -3.40 -1.90
C VAL A 19 2.89 -4.26 -2.75
N MET A 20 3.07 -4.26 -4.07
CA MET A 20 2.20 -5.03 -4.96
C MET A 20 2.44 -6.54 -4.81
N THR A 21 3.70 -6.98 -4.83
CA THR A 21 4.09 -8.39 -4.90
C THR A 21 5.16 -8.77 -3.86
N THR A 22 5.36 -10.07 -3.65
CA THR A 22 6.29 -10.58 -2.63
C THR A 22 7.76 -10.23 -2.93
N ASP A 23 8.15 -10.22 -4.19
CA ASP A 23 9.51 -9.89 -4.62
C ASP A 23 9.88 -8.41 -4.34
N GLN A 24 8.91 -7.56 -4.13
CA GLN A 24 9.11 -6.15 -3.77
C GLN A 24 9.32 -5.93 -2.25
N LYS A 25 8.93 -6.89 -1.41
CA LYS A 25 9.07 -6.78 0.06
C LYS A 25 10.51 -6.51 0.51
N PRO A 26 11.55 -7.21 -0.01
CA PRO A 26 12.93 -6.95 0.41
C PRO A 26 13.37 -5.50 0.16
N ALA A 27 12.99 -4.92 -0.97
CA ALA A 27 13.31 -3.52 -1.27
C ALA A 27 12.61 -2.55 -0.31
N ALA A 28 11.34 -2.80 0.03
CA ALA A 28 10.62 -2.02 1.01
C ALA A 28 11.25 -2.15 2.42
N GLN A 29 11.65 -3.35 2.82
CA GLN A 29 12.26 -3.66 4.11
C GLN A 29 13.65 -3.03 4.29
N GLN A 30 14.39 -2.76 3.21
CA GLN A 30 15.62 -1.97 3.25
C GLN A 30 15.39 -0.50 3.63
N HIS A 31 14.22 0.03 3.32
CA HIS A 31 13.87 1.43 3.56
C HIS A 31 13.00 1.65 4.80
N PHE A 32 12.22 0.63 5.19
CA PHE A 32 11.30 0.69 6.32
C PHE A 32 11.58 -0.48 7.26
N ARG A 33 12.13 -0.16 8.43
CA ARG A 33 12.51 -1.15 9.46
C ARG A 33 11.32 -1.61 10.31
N THR A 34 10.09 -1.38 9.84
CA THR A 34 8.90 -1.93 10.48
C THR A 34 8.72 -3.41 10.11
N PRO A 35 8.24 -4.27 11.02
CA PRO A 35 7.83 -5.63 10.67
C PRO A 35 6.52 -5.66 9.86
N LEU A 36 5.77 -4.54 9.81
CA LEU A 36 4.47 -4.43 9.17
C LEU A 36 4.59 -4.08 7.68
N VAL A 37 5.24 -4.95 6.91
CA VAL A 37 5.35 -4.86 5.45
C VAL A 37 4.54 -5.99 4.83
N PHE A 38 3.56 -5.63 4.00
CA PHE A 38 2.60 -6.55 3.41
C PHE A 38 2.59 -6.44 1.89
N THR A 39 2.34 -7.55 1.23
CA THR A 39 1.87 -7.51 -0.16
C THR A 39 0.40 -7.11 -0.19
N ILE A 40 -0.11 -6.73 -1.37
CA ILE A 40 -1.53 -6.42 -1.54
C ILE A 40 -2.43 -7.62 -1.18
N GLN A 41 -1.96 -8.85 -1.39
CA GLN A 41 -2.70 -10.05 -1.04
C GLN A 41 -2.75 -10.25 0.48
N GLU A 42 -1.63 -10.01 1.17
CA GLU A 42 -1.55 -10.11 2.63
C GLU A 42 -2.32 -8.98 3.31
N ALA A 43 -2.38 -7.79 2.71
CA ALA A 43 -3.08 -6.63 3.25
C ALA A 43 -4.61 -6.79 3.25
N LYS A 44 -5.13 -7.79 2.56
CA LYS A 44 -6.56 -8.05 2.50
C LYS A 44 -7.12 -8.37 3.88
N GLY A 45 -8.15 -7.60 4.30
CA GLY A 45 -8.76 -7.73 5.64
C GLY A 45 -8.01 -6.99 6.76
N LEU A 46 -6.87 -6.35 6.46
CA LEU A 46 -6.16 -5.49 7.41
C LEU A 46 -6.61 -4.04 7.27
N GLU A 47 -6.50 -3.27 8.35
CA GLU A 47 -6.69 -1.82 8.35
C GLU A 47 -5.71 -1.20 9.33
N TYR A 48 -5.09 -0.08 8.93
CA TYR A 48 -4.16 0.68 9.75
C TYR A 48 -4.50 2.16 9.69
N GLU A 49 -4.19 2.91 10.74
CA GLU A 49 -4.39 4.36 10.72
C GLU A 49 -3.65 5.02 9.54
N ASN A 50 -2.45 4.53 9.27
CA ASN A 50 -1.56 5.10 8.26
C ASN A 50 -1.02 4.00 7.36
N ILE A 51 -1.20 4.15 6.07
CA ILE A 51 -0.67 3.26 5.04
C ILE A 51 0.39 3.98 4.21
N ILE A 52 1.48 3.29 3.95
CA ILE A 52 2.52 3.71 3.01
C ILE A 52 2.46 2.78 1.80
N LEU A 53 2.11 3.31 0.64
CA LEU A 53 2.27 2.61 -0.63
C LEU A 53 3.69 2.87 -1.15
N TYR A 54 4.49 1.82 -1.23
CA TYR A 54 5.88 1.93 -1.64
C TYR A 54 6.11 1.37 -3.04
N ASN A 55 6.46 2.25 -3.98
CA ASN A 55 6.66 1.94 -5.40
C ASN A 55 5.51 1.12 -6.02
N PHE A 56 4.30 1.33 -5.54
CA PHE A 56 3.15 0.52 -5.90
C PHE A 56 2.80 0.65 -7.38
N LEU A 57 2.92 1.85 -7.94
CA LEU A 57 2.73 2.11 -9.36
C LEU A 57 4.03 1.92 -10.16
N SER A 58 5.17 2.36 -9.60
CA SER A 58 6.44 2.35 -10.31
C SER A 58 6.92 0.96 -10.67
N GLN A 59 6.63 -0.05 -9.85
CA GLN A 59 6.99 -1.44 -10.12
C GLN A 59 6.16 -2.05 -11.26
N GLU A 60 4.93 -1.59 -11.44
CA GLU A 60 4.00 -2.05 -12.48
C GLU A 60 3.71 -0.93 -13.49
N GLU A 61 4.71 -0.07 -13.74
CA GLU A 61 4.57 1.14 -14.56
C GLU A 61 3.93 0.87 -15.92
N ALA A 62 4.36 -0.18 -16.61
CA ALA A 62 3.83 -0.50 -17.94
C ALA A 62 2.32 -0.76 -17.91
N ARG A 63 1.85 -1.45 -16.86
CA ARG A 63 0.42 -1.79 -16.68
C ARG A 63 -0.40 -0.56 -16.35
N TYR A 64 0.05 0.23 -15.38
CA TYR A 64 -0.66 1.46 -15.01
C TYR A 64 -0.63 2.51 -16.12
N ARG A 65 0.44 2.58 -16.92
CA ARG A 65 0.50 3.43 -18.13
C ARG A 65 -0.52 3.00 -19.17
N GLU A 66 -0.65 1.69 -19.41
CA GLU A 66 -1.62 1.14 -20.34
C GLU A 66 -3.07 1.42 -19.87
N ILE A 67 -3.35 1.22 -18.59
CA ILE A 67 -4.66 1.52 -17.97
C ILE A 67 -5.02 3.00 -18.10
N SER A 68 -4.06 3.90 -17.94
CA SER A 68 -4.28 5.36 -18.01
C SER A 68 -4.30 5.91 -19.42
N LYS A 69 -3.96 5.08 -20.42
CA LYS A 69 -3.87 5.53 -21.82
C LYS A 69 -5.21 5.96 -22.36
N GLY A 70 -5.31 7.23 -22.78
CA GLY A 70 -6.53 7.80 -23.36
C GLY A 70 -7.61 8.15 -22.33
N VAL A 71 -7.35 7.99 -21.04
CA VAL A 71 -8.24 8.44 -19.96
C VAL A 71 -7.94 9.90 -19.64
N SER A 72 -8.97 10.72 -19.58
CA SER A 72 -8.91 12.13 -19.19
C SER A 72 -9.63 12.39 -17.85
N LEU A 73 -9.41 13.54 -17.24
CA LEU A 73 -10.14 13.95 -16.03
C LEU A 73 -11.65 14.00 -16.28
N ALA A 74 -12.06 14.44 -17.46
CA ALA A 74 -13.48 14.48 -17.83
C ALA A 74 -14.14 13.09 -17.84
N ASP A 75 -13.39 12.04 -18.17
CA ASP A 75 -13.91 10.66 -18.14
C ASP A 75 -14.15 10.18 -16.71
N LEU A 76 -13.39 10.71 -15.71
CA LEU A 76 -13.57 10.37 -14.30
C LEU A 76 -14.78 11.06 -13.66
N GLU A 77 -15.25 12.14 -14.26
CA GLU A 77 -16.43 12.90 -13.80
C GLU A 77 -17.73 12.37 -14.38
N LEU A 78 -17.66 11.48 -15.37
CA LEU A 78 -18.84 10.91 -16.00
C LEU A 78 -19.53 9.91 -15.08
N ASP A 79 -20.87 10.00 -15.00
CA ASP A 79 -21.69 8.95 -14.41
C ASP A 79 -21.50 7.63 -15.17
N LEU A 80 -20.77 6.72 -14.56
CA LEU A 80 -20.46 5.41 -15.15
C LEU A 80 -21.75 4.59 -15.22
N LYS A 81 -22.36 4.49 -16.41
CA LYS A 81 -23.42 3.53 -16.65
C LYS A 81 -22.80 2.13 -16.70
N TYR A 82 -23.16 1.31 -15.73
CA TYR A 82 -22.73 -0.08 -15.70
C TYR A 82 -23.26 -0.81 -16.94
N ALA A 83 -22.38 -1.08 -17.90
CA ALA A 83 -22.66 -1.96 -19.01
C ALA A 83 -22.06 -3.34 -18.74
N ARG A 84 -22.88 -4.39 -18.68
CA ARG A 84 -22.36 -5.75 -18.71
C ARG A 84 -21.63 -5.96 -20.03
N GLY A 85 -20.35 -6.34 -19.96
CA GLY A 85 -19.61 -6.73 -21.16
C GLY A 85 -20.36 -7.80 -21.91
N LYS A 86 -20.63 -7.54 -23.22
CA LYS A 86 -21.37 -8.47 -24.09
C LYS A 86 -20.60 -9.75 -24.39
N ASP A 87 -19.25 -9.68 -24.29
CA ASP A 87 -18.37 -10.82 -24.56
C ASP A 87 -17.67 -11.27 -23.27
N LYS A 88 -18.08 -12.42 -22.76
CA LYS A 88 -17.47 -13.06 -21.58
C LYS A 88 -16.17 -13.79 -21.92
N THR A 89 -15.82 -13.91 -23.19
CA THR A 89 -14.59 -14.60 -23.66
C THR A 89 -13.42 -13.63 -23.76
N ASP A 90 -13.66 -12.33 -23.84
CA ASP A 90 -12.62 -11.30 -23.83
C ASP A 90 -12.04 -11.12 -22.43
N LYS A 91 -10.87 -11.72 -22.21
CA LYS A 91 -10.10 -11.61 -20.97
C LYS A 91 -9.14 -10.42 -20.94
N SER A 92 -9.09 -9.61 -21.98
CA SER A 92 -8.17 -8.46 -22.09
C SER A 92 -8.35 -7.47 -20.93
N LEU A 93 -9.58 -7.29 -20.46
CA LEU A 93 -9.92 -6.40 -19.34
C LEU A 93 -9.64 -7.01 -17.94
N GLU A 94 -9.37 -8.30 -17.82
CA GLU A 94 -9.12 -8.93 -16.50
C GLU A 94 -7.83 -8.42 -15.85
N VAL A 95 -6.81 -8.17 -16.67
CA VAL A 95 -5.52 -7.60 -16.21
C VAL A 95 -5.77 -6.20 -15.64
N TYR A 96 -6.52 -5.36 -16.33
CA TYR A 96 -6.84 -4.01 -15.84
C TYR A 96 -7.65 -4.04 -14.56
N LYS A 97 -8.66 -4.91 -14.48
CA LYS A 97 -9.45 -5.10 -13.27
C LYS A 97 -8.59 -5.51 -12.10
N PHE A 98 -7.60 -6.40 -12.31
CA PHE A 98 -6.68 -6.82 -11.26
C PHE A 98 -5.90 -5.63 -10.67
N TYR A 99 -5.27 -4.82 -11.52
CA TYR A 99 -4.43 -3.70 -11.07
C TYR A 99 -5.25 -2.58 -10.42
N ILE A 100 -6.42 -2.26 -10.98
CA ILE A 100 -7.31 -1.24 -10.39
C ILE A 100 -7.90 -1.74 -9.07
N ASN A 101 -8.31 -3.00 -8.97
CA ASN A 101 -8.79 -3.58 -7.71
C ASN A 101 -7.67 -3.65 -6.67
N ALA A 102 -6.44 -3.99 -7.07
CA ALA A 102 -5.30 -3.99 -6.18
C ALA A 102 -5.05 -2.60 -5.59
N LEU A 103 -5.07 -1.57 -6.44
CA LEU A 103 -4.94 -0.18 -6.03
C LEU A 103 -6.07 0.24 -5.09
N TYR A 104 -7.32 -0.07 -5.45
CA TYR A 104 -8.47 0.21 -4.60
C TYR A 104 -8.35 -0.45 -3.22
N VAL A 105 -8.00 -1.73 -3.18
CA VAL A 105 -7.79 -2.45 -1.92
C VAL A 105 -6.66 -1.78 -1.11
N ALA A 106 -5.54 -1.42 -1.75
CA ALA A 106 -4.40 -0.80 -1.07
C ALA A 106 -4.79 0.55 -0.42
N ILE A 107 -5.48 1.41 -1.16
CA ILE A 107 -5.92 2.73 -0.69
C ILE A 107 -6.91 2.58 0.47
N THR A 108 -7.86 1.65 0.37
CA THR A 108 -8.89 1.44 1.39
C THR A 108 -8.39 0.75 2.66
N ARG A 109 -7.10 0.39 2.76
CA ARG A 109 -6.50 -0.09 4.01
C ARG A 109 -6.16 1.05 4.97
N ALA A 110 -6.11 2.28 4.50
CA ALA A 110 -5.83 3.46 5.31
C ALA A 110 -7.11 3.98 5.98
N VAL A 111 -7.10 4.07 7.31
CA VAL A 111 -8.22 4.65 8.09
C VAL A 111 -8.11 6.17 8.14
N LYS A 112 -6.88 6.71 8.25
CA LYS A 112 -6.65 8.16 8.40
C LYS A 112 -5.80 8.75 7.28
N ASN A 113 -4.61 8.19 7.06
CA ASN A 113 -3.64 8.78 6.16
C ASN A 113 -3.07 7.76 5.18
N LEU A 114 -2.93 8.20 3.95
CA LEU A 114 -2.26 7.47 2.89
C LEU A 114 -1.02 8.23 2.44
N TYR A 115 0.14 7.58 2.53
CA TYR A 115 1.42 8.11 2.04
C TYR A 115 1.81 7.34 0.79
N TRP A 116 2.05 8.07 -0.29
CA TRP A 116 2.42 7.47 -1.56
C TRP A 116 3.88 7.80 -1.87
N ILE A 117 4.72 6.77 -1.99
CA ILE A 117 6.15 6.92 -2.27
C ILE A 117 6.47 6.17 -3.55
N GLU A 118 6.77 6.91 -4.59
CA GLU A 118 7.08 6.38 -5.91
C GLU A 118 8.48 6.81 -6.37
N SER A 119 9.20 5.90 -7.02
CA SER A 119 10.49 6.23 -7.65
C SER A 119 10.31 7.02 -8.93
N ASN A 120 9.19 6.81 -9.64
CA ASN A 120 8.79 7.61 -10.79
C ASN A 120 7.55 8.45 -10.47
N PRO A 121 7.71 9.74 -10.14
CA PRO A 121 6.56 10.61 -9.83
C PRO A 121 5.79 11.08 -11.09
N LYS A 122 6.32 10.82 -12.29
CA LYS A 122 5.71 11.25 -13.57
C LYS A 122 4.77 10.17 -14.14
N GLN A 123 4.02 9.53 -13.28
CA GLN A 123 3.02 8.53 -13.68
C GLN A 123 1.73 9.21 -14.09
N ALA A 124 1.19 8.86 -15.26
CA ALA A 124 -0.09 9.42 -15.75
C ALA A 124 -1.25 9.19 -14.77
N LEU A 125 -1.25 8.05 -14.07
CA LEU A 125 -2.28 7.77 -13.07
C LEU A 125 -2.22 8.72 -11.87
N LEU A 126 -1.02 9.13 -11.42
CA LEU A 126 -0.89 10.13 -10.35
C LEU A 126 -1.47 11.48 -10.78
N ASP A 127 -1.27 11.85 -12.06
CA ASP A 127 -1.85 13.07 -12.62
C ASP A 127 -3.38 13.01 -12.62
N LEU A 128 -3.95 11.88 -13.07
CA LEU A 128 -5.39 11.64 -13.07
C LEU A 128 -6.01 11.65 -11.67
N LEU A 129 -5.25 11.23 -10.66
CA LEU A 129 -5.68 11.24 -9.26
C LEU A 129 -5.42 12.59 -8.57
N GLY A 130 -4.88 13.59 -9.26
CA GLY A 130 -4.55 14.90 -8.68
C GLY A 130 -3.38 14.86 -7.70
N LEU A 131 -2.51 13.84 -7.78
CA LEU A 131 -1.39 13.59 -6.86
C LEU A 131 -0.02 13.96 -7.45
N ARG A 132 -0.01 14.92 -8.38
CA ARG A 132 1.22 15.36 -9.07
C ARG A 132 2.21 16.06 -8.16
N ASP A 133 1.73 16.81 -7.18
CA ASP A 133 2.56 17.64 -6.33
C ASP A 133 3.05 16.86 -5.12
N ALA A 134 4.34 16.52 -5.14
CA ALA A 134 4.99 15.88 -4.01
C ALA A 134 5.11 16.86 -2.82
N GLN A 135 4.70 16.43 -1.64
CA GLN A 135 4.93 17.21 -0.42
C GLN A 135 6.42 17.26 -0.07
N ALA A 136 6.92 18.46 0.17
CA ALA A 136 8.34 18.67 0.52
C ALA A 136 8.67 18.24 1.95
N SER A 137 7.70 18.22 2.85
CA SER A 137 7.87 17.81 4.25
C SER A 137 6.61 17.14 4.79
N LEU A 138 6.79 16.17 5.67
CA LEU A 138 5.72 15.49 6.38
C LEU A 138 5.79 15.85 7.86
N GLN A 139 4.75 16.47 8.40
CA GLN A 139 4.63 16.66 9.85
C GLN A 139 3.93 15.43 10.46
N LEU A 140 4.73 14.43 10.83
CA LEU A 140 4.24 13.24 11.50
C LEU A 140 4.52 13.34 13.00
N ALA A 141 3.47 13.23 13.82
CA ALA A 141 3.65 13.07 15.24
C ALA A 141 4.41 11.76 15.56
N ASN A 142 5.30 11.79 16.55
CA ASN A 142 5.91 10.58 17.08
C ASN A 142 4.85 9.77 17.82
N GLN A 143 4.55 8.57 17.32
CA GLN A 143 3.60 7.65 17.92
C GLN A 143 4.29 6.31 18.15
N ASN A 144 5.06 6.21 19.23
CA ASN A 144 5.66 4.94 19.63
C ASN A 144 4.59 4.07 20.29
N SER A 145 4.45 2.85 19.82
CA SER A 145 3.56 1.86 20.43
C SER A 145 4.24 1.17 21.62
N SER A 146 3.44 0.85 22.64
CA SER A 146 3.92 0.06 23.78
C SER A 146 4.22 -1.39 23.38
N LEU A 147 4.99 -2.09 24.21
CA LEU A 147 5.23 -3.53 23.99
C LEU A 147 3.93 -4.34 24.03
N ASP A 148 2.95 -3.91 24.81
CA ASP A 148 1.64 -4.57 24.85
C ASP A 148 0.85 -4.36 23.55
N ALA A 149 0.91 -3.17 22.96
CA ALA A 149 0.33 -2.91 21.64
C ALA A 149 0.98 -3.81 20.56
N TRP A 150 2.30 -4.00 20.62
CA TRP A 150 3.00 -4.90 19.72
C TRP A 150 2.64 -6.38 19.94
N ARG A 151 2.42 -6.82 21.20
CA ARG A 151 1.94 -8.18 21.50
C ARG A 151 0.54 -8.41 20.93
N GLN A 152 -0.35 -7.43 21.10
CA GLN A 152 -1.71 -7.49 20.57
C GLN A 152 -1.71 -7.55 19.05
N GLU A 153 -0.86 -6.73 18.39
CA GLU A 153 -0.74 -6.75 16.93
C GLU A 153 -0.19 -8.08 16.41
N ALA A 154 0.85 -8.64 17.05
CA ALA A 154 1.37 -9.95 16.69
C ALA A 154 0.29 -11.04 16.80
N HIS A 155 -0.49 -11.05 17.88
CA HIS A 155 -1.57 -12.00 18.07
C HIS A 155 -2.69 -11.83 17.03
N LYS A 156 -3.08 -10.59 16.74
CA LYS A 156 -4.08 -10.28 15.70
C LYS A 156 -3.62 -10.80 14.32
N LEU A 157 -2.36 -10.55 13.95
CA LEU A 157 -1.79 -11.00 12.68
C LEU A 157 -1.73 -12.52 12.58
N GLU A 158 -1.39 -13.20 13.68
CA GLU A 158 -1.37 -14.65 13.76
C GLU A 158 -2.77 -15.24 13.52
N LEU A 159 -3.80 -14.70 14.17
CA LEU A 159 -5.20 -15.11 13.97
C LEU A 159 -5.67 -14.90 12.52
N GLN A 160 -5.10 -13.93 11.81
CA GLN A 160 -5.40 -13.63 10.41
C GLN A 160 -4.47 -14.39 9.43
N GLY A 161 -3.63 -15.32 9.91
CA GLY A 161 -2.74 -16.11 9.10
C GLY A 161 -1.52 -15.33 8.56
N LYS A 162 -1.18 -14.18 9.15
CA LYS A 162 -0.01 -13.34 8.76
C LYS A 162 1.21 -13.73 9.61
N GLN A 163 1.63 -14.99 9.51
CA GLN A 163 2.66 -15.57 10.37
C GLN A 163 4.02 -14.86 10.23
N GLU A 164 4.43 -14.53 9.00
CA GLU A 164 5.70 -13.83 8.77
C GLU A 164 5.80 -12.54 9.59
N GLN A 165 4.78 -11.69 9.52
CA GLN A 165 4.79 -10.40 10.23
C GLN A 165 4.66 -10.60 11.74
N ALA A 166 3.86 -11.56 12.20
CA ALA A 166 3.76 -11.90 13.62
C ALA A 166 5.09 -12.38 14.20
N GLU A 167 5.81 -13.25 13.49
CA GLU A 167 7.15 -13.72 13.89
C GLU A 167 8.18 -12.60 13.89
N ARG A 168 8.13 -11.72 12.89
CA ARG A 168 9.03 -10.55 12.85
C ARG A 168 8.78 -9.62 14.02
N ILE A 169 7.53 -9.36 14.42
CA ILE A 169 7.25 -8.60 15.63
C ILE A 169 7.87 -9.27 16.87
N ARG A 170 7.69 -10.58 17.02
CA ARG A 170 8.24 -11.32 18.16
C ARG A 170 9.76 -11.27 18.22
N SER A 171 10.43 -11.50 17.09
CA SER A 171 11.89 -11.56 17.03
C SER A 171 12.55 -10.20 17.05
N GLU A 172 12.04 -9.22 16.29
CA GLU A 172 12.68 -7.93 16.08
C GLU A 172 12.30 -6.91 17.17
N ILE A 173 11.02 -6.90 17.61
CA ILE A 173 10.49 -5.91 18.56
C ILE A 173 10.44 -6.45 19.98
N LEU A 174 9.79 -7.61 20.17
CA LEU A 174 9.60 -8.20 21.50
C LEU A 174 10.81 -8.99 21.98
N LYS A 175 11.78 -9.28 21.10
CA LYS A 175 13.00 -10.06 21.39
C LYS A 175 12.70 -11.42 22.05
N GLN A 176 11.55 -12.01 21.71
CA GLN A 176 11.18 -13.35 22.13
C GLN A 176 11.83 -14.36 21.18
N LYS A 177 12.56 -15.34 21.74
CA LYS A 177 13.16 -16.45 20.98
C LYS A 177 12.15 -17.57 20.80
#